data_e99ce842276831b013cf258169830b02
#
_entry.id   e99ce842276831b013cf258169830b02
#
_cell.length_a   1.000
_cell.length_b   1.000
_cell.length_c   1.000
_cell.angle_alpha   90.00
_cell.angle_beta   90.00
_cell.angle_gamma   90.00
#
_symmetry.space_group_name_H-M   'P 1'
#
loop_
_entity.id
_entity.type
_entity.pdbx_description
1 polymer ?
#
loop_
_entity_poly.entity_id
_entity_poly.type
_entity_poly.pdbx_seq_one_letter_code
_entity_poly.pdbx_strand_id
1 'polypeptide(L)'
;MNWLRSPCPALVADAAGAVHGMNEAAKSIFPSQVAELQWQHGDSVSVSERTYAAHRVDNEDGSVTWWLLDETDLKLERERTALLTRMSSALMTSLNPERCMTVVAELAATHLADEALVIAPQSDHGHPVTRCVRGGSPTHELQHLDVEQVIGLGEALRGFPPVPSRWIDPAAAPDWLAKDVVSIVVTPLPGHGVPAGALILVRRDQPFSEDEEAFARLFASRAGVAMSAAGLFTQQAVITERLTRDLLPPVLRRYDRVELAGRYRAAADTERVGGDFYDVHELPDDELFVVLGDVCGKGLDSAVQTGKVRTTLHALLQVVDDHDRVLRALNQALLTTDRSRFITVVVGTVRPVDDGLRLTLTSGGHPPPLIVRANGLVEAAKTRGTLVGILPEITTTTDEVLLGPGDSCLLYTDGIIEAVGGPLGDEEFGEERLRRALASCGGMPAEALVEHVHMLAANWVGAGAHDDIAVMSVTAPRRRSA
;
A
#
# COMPACT_ATOMS: atom_id res chain seq x y z
N MET A 1 -66.00 -9.81 -11.05
CA MET A 1 -64.91 -10.83 -11.14
C MET A 1 -65.04 -11.79 -9.97
N ASN A 2 -64.98 -13.08 -10.20
CA ASN A 2 -65.17 -14.05 -9.10
C ASN A 2 -63.84 -14.19 -8.35
N TRP A 3 -63.64 -13.34 -7.35
CA TRP A 3 -62.39 -13.29 -6.53
C TRP A 3 -62.07 -14.65 -5.88
N LEU A 4 -63.10 -15.50 -5.62
CA LEU A 4 -62.93 -16.83 -5.04
C LEU A 4 -62.06 -17.78 -5.90
N ARG A 5 -62.05 -17.57 -7.24
CA ARG A 5 -61.25 -18.37 -8.19
C ARG A 5 -60.00 -17.62 -8.71
N SER A 6 -59.67 -16.47 -8.13
CA SER A 6 -58.45 -15.79 -8.49
C SER A 6 -57.23 -16.65 -8.14
N PRO A 7 -56.21 -16.74 -9.01
CA PRO A 7 -54.97 -17.38 -8.69
C PRO A 7 -54.11 -16.60 -7.66
N CYS A 8 -54.41 -15.31 -7.48
CA CYS A 8 -53.77 -14.51 -6.45
C CYS A 8 -54.46 -14.74 -5.11
N PRO A 9 -53.75 -15.11 -4.04
CA PRO A 9 -54.30 -15.33 -2.71
C PRO A 9 -54.95 -14.05 -2.19
N ALA A 10 -56.18 -14.19 -1.65
CA ALA A 10 -56.92 -13.04 -1.11
C ALA A 10 -57.73 -13.43 0.13
N LEU A 11 -57.73 -12.53 1.12
CA LEU A 11 -58.49 -12.61 2.36
C LEU A 11 -59.44 -11.40 2.48
N VAL A 12 -60.60 -11.64 3.01
CA VAL A 12 -61.59 -10.56 3.32
C VAL A 12 -61.73 -10.48 4.82
N ALA A 13 -61.56 -9.31 5.37
CA ALA A 13 -61.67 -9.03 6.80
C ALA A 13 -62.65 -7.83 7.04
N ASP A 14 -63.14 -7.71 8.25
CA ASP A 14 -63.87 -6.53 8.68
C ASP A 14 -62.91 -5.37 9.04
N ALA A 15 -63.51 -4.23 9.42
CA ALA A 15 -62.74 -3.04 9.83
C ALA A 15 -61.90 -3.28 11.12
N ALA A 16 -62.19 -4.31 11.91
CA ALA A 16 -61.43 -4.67 13.09
C ALA A 16 -60.33 -5.68 12.80
N GLY A 17 -60.26 -6.20 11.55
CA GLY A 17 -59.24 -7.16 11.11
C GLY A 17 -59.72 -8.63 11.21
N ALA A 18 -60.95 -8.94 11.66
CA ALA A 18 -61.44 -10.32 11.74
C ALA A 18 -61.68 -10.86 10.31
N VAL A 19 -61.11 -12.03 10.00
CA VAL A 19 -61.19 -12.64 8.67
C VAL A 19 -62.50 -13.38 8.48
N HIS A 20 -63.27 -12.98 7.49
CA HIS A 20 -64.55 -13.58 7.14
C HIS A 20 -64.50 -14.49 5.90
N GLY A 21 -63.48 -14.37 5.08
CA GLY A 21 -63.40 -15.16 3.86
C GLY A 21 -61.99 -15.27 3.31
N MET A 22 -61.70 -16.36 2.64
CA MET A 22 -60.47 -16.65 1.91
C MET A 22 -60.82 -17.28 0.57
N ASN A 23 -60.10 -16.90 -0.49
CA ASN A 23 -60.21 -17.61 -1.76
C ASN A 23 -59.43 -18.90 -1.77
N GLU A 24 -59.59 -19.71 -2.82
CA GLU A 24 -58.95 -21.03 -2.92
C GLU A 24 -57.41 -20.93 -2.84
N ALA A 25 -56.81 -19.91 -3.45
CA ALA A 25 -55.38 -19.67 -3.40
C ALA A 25 -54.88 -19.31 -1.97
N ALA A 26 -55.64 -18.46 -1.23
CA ALA A 26 -55.30 -18.15 0.16
C ALA A 26 -55.41 -19.37 1.09
N LYS A 27 -56.43 -20.21 0.89
CA LYS A 27 -56.60 -21.46 1.67
C LYS A 27 -55.48 -22.45 1.48
N SER A 28 -54.86 -22.46 0.32
CA SER A 28 -53.72 -23.35 0.05
C SER A 28 -52.44 -22.87 0.77
N ILE A 29 -52.35 -21.60 1.07
CA ILE A 29 -51.19 -20.97 1.74
C ILE A 29 -51.35 -21.03 3.27
N PHE A 30 -52.57 -20.76 3.76
CA PHE A 30 -52.90 -20.78 5.19
C PHE A 30 -53.74 -22.01 5.55
N PRO A 31 -53.09 -23.12 5.98
CA PRO A 31 -53.78 -24.36 6.27
C PRO A 31 -54.65 -24.31 7.53
N SER A 32 -54.45 -23.35 8.42
CA SER A 32 -55.27 -23.06 9.59
C SER A 32 -55.99 -21.74 9.42
N GLN A 33 -57.23 -21.58 9.96
CA GLN A 33 -57.99 -20.35 9.89
C GLN A 33 -57.19 -19.20 10.53
N VAL A 34 -56.88 -18.18 9.70
CA VAL A 34 -56.35 -16.91 10.17
C VAL A 34 -57.54 -16.16 10.79
N ALA A 35 -57.51 -15.95 12.10
CA ALA A 35 -58.65 -15.39 12.82
C ALA A 35 -58.64 -13.86 12.74
N GLU A 36 -57.51 -13.22 12.75
CA GLU A 36 -57.34 -11.76 12.82
C GLU A 36 -56.12 -11.28 12.04
N LEU A 37 -56.23 -10.17 11.33
CA LEU A 37 -55.13 -9.54 10.57
C LEU A 37 -54.79 -8.17 11.17
N GLN A 38 -53.50 -7.97 11.46
CA GLN A 38 -52.98 -6.68 11.89
C GLN A 38 -52.02 -6.09 10.84
N TRP A 39 -52.33 -6.28 9.55
CA TRP A 39 -51.47 -5.84 8.46
C TRP A 39 -51.73 -4.43 8.03
N GLN A 40 -50.68 -3.75 7.55
CA GLN A 40 -50.75 -2.49 6.84
C GLN A 40 -50.54 -2.70 5.35
N HIS A 41 -50.97 -1.77 4.52
CA HIS A 41 -50.76 -1.81 3.08
C HIS A 41 -49.23 -1.81 2.80
N GLY A 42 -48.74 -2.83 2.07
CA GLY A 42 -47.33 -2.99 1.76
C GLY A 42 -46.53 -3.83 2.78
N ASP A 43 -47.20 -4.33 3.83
CA ASP A 43 -46.53 -5.25 4.76
C ASP A 43 -46.06 -6.54 4.06
N SER A 44 -44.88 -7.03 4.45
CA SER A 44 -44.30 -8.26 3.96
C SER A 44 -44.70 -9.42 4.87
N VAL A 45 -45.48 -10.35 4.34
CA VAL A 45 -45.98 -11.50 5.07
C VAL A 45 -45.24 -12.75 4.60
N SER A 46 -44.52 -13.41 5.50
CA SER A 46 -43.82 -14.66 5.18
C SER A 46 -44.66 -15.84 5.62
N VAL A 47 -44.95 -16.75 4.69
CA VAL A 47 -45.69 -18.00 4.96
C VAL A 47 -44.92 -19.17 4.34
N SER A 48 -44.44 -20.07 5.18
CA SER A 48 -43.55 -21.17 4.79
C SER A 48 -42.26 -20.59 4.15
N GLU A 49 -41.94 -20.94 2.93
CA GLU A 49 -40.73 -20.45 2.21
C GLU A 49 -41.04 -19.28 1.26
N ARG A 50 -42.26 -18.73 1.27
CA ARG A 50 -42.66 -17.65 0.37
C ARG A 50 -42.93 -16.36 1.12
N THR A 51 -42.64 -15.25 0.47
CA THR A 51 -42.89 -13.90 0.96
C THR A 51 -43.91 -13.21 0.06
N TYR A 52 -44.95 -12.66 0.68
CA TYR A 52 -46.04 -11.97 -0.02
C TYR A 52 -46.09 -10.53 0.44
N ALA A 53 -46.35 -9.60 -0.48
CA ALA A 53 -46.76 -8.23 -0.15
C ALA A 53 -48.26 -8.16 0.04
N ALA A 54 -48.70 -7.63 1.18
CA ALA A 54 -50.12 -7.45 1.50
C ALA A 54 -50.66 -6.16 0.93
N HIS A 55 -51.55 -6.23 -0.05
CA HIS A 55 -52.19 -5.07 -0.68
C HIS A 55 -53.61 -4.96 -0.20
N ARG A 56 -53.90 -3.86 0.49
CA ARG A 56 -55.21 -3.52 1.03
C ARG A 56 -56.11 -2.84 -0.04
N VAL A 57 -57.32 -3.35 -0.15
CA VAL A 57 -58.39 -2.75 -0.96
C VAL A 57 -59.66 -2.62 -0.08
N ASP A 58 -60.13 -1.41 0.12
CA ASP A 58 -61.34 -1.13 0.88
C ASP A 58 -62.56 -1.36 -0.04
N ASN A 59 -63.54 -2.15 0.43
CA ASN A 59 -64.76 -2.48 -0.31
C ASN A 59 -65.90 -1.53 0.05
N GLU A 60 -66.92 -1.39 -0.83
CA GLU A 60 -68.06 -0.50 -0.64
C GLU A 60 -68.93 -0.88 0.57
N ASP A 61 -68.89 -2.17 1.02
CA ASP A 61 -69.60 -2.67 2.18
C ASP A 61 -68.90 -2.46 3.52
N GLY A 62 -67.74 -1.78 3.52
CA GLY A 62 -66.94 -1.51 4.69
C GLY A 62 -66.01 -2.67 5.08
N SER A 63 -66.01 -3.76 4.35
CA SER A 63 -65.00 -4.80 4.48
C SER A 63 -63.71 -4.45 3.77
N VAL A 64 -62.60 -5.13 4.10
CA VAL A 64 -61.25 -4.94 3.51
C VAL A 64 -60.83 -6.25 2.85
N THR A 65 -60.42 -6.15 1.57
CA THR A 65 -59.81 -7.28 0.87
C THR A 65 -58.29 -7.09 0.89
N TRP A 66 -57.59 -8.11 1.34
CA TRP A 66 -56.14 -8.20 1.30
C TRP A 66 -55.72 -9.13 0.18
N TRP A 67 -55.00 -8.60 -0.81
CA TRP A 67 -54.37 -9.35 -1.88
C TRP A 67 -52.91 -9.62 -1.52
N LEU A 68 -52.48 -10.86 -1.64
CA LEU A 68 -51.11 -11.28 -1.36
C LEU A 68 -50.37 -11.51 -2.67
N LEU A 69 -49.50 -10.60 -3.02
CA LEU A 69 -48.66 -10.74 -4.20
C LEU A 69 -47.37 -11.46 -3.81
N ASP A 70 -47.08 -12.54 -4.50
CA ASP A 70 -45.82 -13.27 -4.28
C ASP A 70 -44.63 -12.42 -4.74
N GLU A 71 -43.80 -12.00 -3.80
CA GLU A 71 -42.58 -11.21 -4.01
C GLU A 71 -41.31 -12.00 -3.65
N THR A 72 -41.41 -13.31 -3.52
CA THR A 72 -40.29 -14.17 -3.09
C THR A 72 -39.07 -13.95 -3.98
N ASP A 73 -39.25 -14.05 -5.30
CA ASP A 73 -38.16 -13.88 -6.26
C ASP A 73 -37.59 -12.45 -6.25
N LEU A 74 -38.48 -11.46 -6.17
CA LEU A 74 -38.08 -10.05 -6.14
C LEU A 74 -37.27 -9.72 -4.88
N LYS A 75 -37.67 -10.26 -3.74
CA LYS A 75 -36.94 -10.09 -2.48
C LYS A 75 -35.58 -10.75 -2.55
N LEU A 76 -35.51 -11.99 -3.05
CA LEU A 76 -34.25 -12.71 -3.23
C LEU A 76 -33.28 -11.95 -4.15
N GLU A 77 -33.77 -11.41 -5.27
CA GLU A 77 -32.96 -10.61 -6.19
C GLU A 77 -32.47 -9.31 -5.56
N ARG A 78 -33.29 -8.65 -4.75
CA ARG A 78 -32.89 -7.46 -3.99
C ARG A 78 -31.79 -7.79 -2.96
N GLU A 79 -31.93 -8.88 -2.23
CA GLU A 79 -30.94 -9.34 -1.24
C GLU A 79 -29.61 -9.70 -1.92
N ARG A 80 -29.64 -10.41 -3.05
CA ARG A 80 -28.48 -10.73 -3.87
C ARG A 80 -27.76 -9.47 -4.36
N THR A 81 -28.52 -8.50 -4.88
CA THR A 81 -27.96 -7.23 -5.35
C THR A 81 -27.35 -6.41 -4.22
N ALA A 82 -28.01 -6.35 -3.06
CA ALA A 82 -27.50 -5.67 -1.88
C ALA A 82 -26.19 -6.32 -1.36
N LEU A 83 -26.10 -7.65 -1.39
CA LEU A 83 -24.89 -8.37 -1.03
C LEU A 83 -23.73 -8.04 -1.97
N LEU A 84 -23.94 -8.11 -3.29
CA LEU A 84 -22.92 -7.78 -4.27
C LEU A 84 -22.44 -6.32 -4.16
N THR A 85 -23.34 -5.41 -3.83
CA THR A 85 -23.02 -3.99 -3.62
C THR A 85 -22.16 -3.80 -2.36
N ARG A 86 -22.54 -4.42 -1.24
CA ARG A 86 -21.77 -4.38 0.01
C ARG A 86 -20.37 -4.96 -0.18
N MET A 87 -20.28 -6.12 -0.84
CA MET A 87 -19.00 -6.74 -1.16
C MET A 87 -18.12 -5.82 -2.01
N SER A 88 -18.65 -5.27 -3.10
CA SER A 88 -17.91 -4.36 -3.97
C SER A 88 -17.38 -3.14 -3.19
N SER A 89 -18.23 -2.52 -2.36
CA SER A 89 -17.82 -1.38 -1.53
C SER A 89 -16.72 -1.75 -0.53
N ALA A 90 -16.82 -2.90 0.14
CA ALA A 90 -15.84 -3.35 1.12
C ALA A 90 -14.48 -3.69 0.46
N LEU A 91 -14.51 -4.30 -0.73
CA LEU A 91 -13.30 -4.69 -1.45
C LEU A 91 -12.59 -3.50 -2.11
N MET A 92 -13.33 -2.49 -2.58
CA MET A 92 -12.73 -1.27 -3.17
C MET A 92 -11.94 -0.42 -2.17
N THR A 93 -12.16 -0.60 -0.87
CA THR A 93 -11.43 0.14 0.17
C THR A 93 -10.11 -0.51 0.58
N SER A 94 -9.76 -1.67 0.03
CA SER A 94 -8.57 -2.40 0.42
C SER A 94 -7.75 -2.85 -0.79
N LEU A 95 -6.47 -2.46 -0.80
CA LEU A 95 -5.45 -2.96 -1.72
C LEU A 95 -4.58 -4.06 -1.09
N ASN A 96 -4.99 -4.60 0.06
CA ASN A 96 -4.31 -5.71 0.73
C ASN A 96 -5.01 -7.04 0.37
N PRO A 97 -4.32 -8.00 -0.30
CA PRO A 97 -4.88 -9.27 -0.71
C PRO A 97 -5.47 -10.10 0.45
N GLU A 98 -4.79 -10.17 1.60
CA GLU A 98 -5.26 -10.92 2.78
C GLU A 98 -6.58 -10.34 3.32
N ARG A 99 -6.69 -9.02 3.36
CA ARG A 99 -7.93 -8.36 3.76
C ARG A 99 -9.06 -8.59 2.76
N CYS A 100 -8.76 -8.65 1.47
CA CYS A 100 -9.73 -9.03 0.45
C CYS A 100 -10.21 -10.48 0.66
N MET A 101 -9.30 -11.42 0.92
CA MET A 101 -9.64 -12.80 1.24
C MET A 101 -10.54 -12.90 2.48
N THR A 102 -10.22 -12.12 3.52
CA THR A 102 -11.03 -12.04 4.74
C THR A 102 -12.47 -11.63 4.44
N VAL A 103 -12.65 -10.50 3.76
CA VAL A 103 -13.98 -9.96 3.42
C VAL A 103 -14.77 -10.94 2.57
N VAL A 104 -14.12 -11.59 1.60
CA VAL A 104 -14.76 -12.58 0.74
C VAL A 104 -15.21 -13.79 1.55
N ALA A 105 -14.35 -14.33 2.42
CA ALA A 105 -14.68 -15.49 3.24
C ALA A 105 -15.81 -15.20 4.25
N GLU A 106 -15.78 -14.04 4.92
CA GLU A 106 -16.81 -13.61 5.86
C GLU A 106 -18.19 -13.45 5.19
N LEU A 107 -18.23 -12.72 4.07
CA LEU A 107 -19.49 -12.50 3.35
C LEU A 107 -20.03 -13.81 2.75
N ALA A 108 -19.16 -14.67 2.24
CA ALA A 108 -19.55 -15.96 1.71
C ALA A 108 -20.09 -16.90 2.82
N ALA A 109 -19.43 -16.98 3.97
CA ALA A 109 -19.89 -17.78 5.11
C ALA A 109 -21.20 -17.23 5.70
N THR A 110 -21.38 -15.91 5.73
CA THR A 110 -22.58 -15.29 6.29
C THR A 110 -23.81 -15.49 5.39
N HIS A 111 -23.64 -15.42 4.07
CA HIS A 111 -24.76 -15.29 3.15
C HIS A 111 -24.95 -16.46 2.18
N LEU A 112 -23.91 -17.28 1.93
CA LEU A 112 -23.95 -18.31 0.90
C LEU A 112 -23.82 -19.72 1.45
N ALA A 113 -23.06 -19.93 2.54
CA ALA A 113 -22.68 -21.25 3.01
C ALA A 113 -22.53 -21.29 4.53
N ASP A 114 -22.38 -22.48 5.11
CA ASP A 114 -22.06 -22.62 6.54
C ASP A 114 -20.59 -22.39 6.82
N GLU A 115 -19.77 -22.62 5.80
CA GLU A 115 -18.34 -22.39 5.84
C GLU A 115 -17.83 -21.99 4.45
N ALA A 116 -16.90 -21.05 4.40
CA ALA A 116 -16.26 -20.59 3.18
C ALA A 116 -14.73 -20.58 3.33
N LEU A 117 -14.05 -21.06 2.29
CA LEU A 117 -12.60 -20.99 2.18
C LEU A 117 -12.22 -20.22 0.91
N VAL A 118 -11.34 -19.26 1.07
CA VAL A 118 -10.68 -18.56 -0.04
C VAL A 118 -9.24 -19.07 -0.10
N ILE A 119 -8.87 -19.67 -1.22
CA ILE A 119 -7.55 -20.26 -1.44
C ILE A 119 -6.87 -19.47 -2.55
N ALA A 120 -5.77 -18.80 -2.22
CA ALA A 120 -4.95 -18.09 -3.20
C ALA A 120 -4.01 -19.06 -3.95
N PRO A 121 -3.47 -18.65 -5.11
CA PRO A 121 -2.48 -19.43 -5.83
C PRO A 121 -1.27 -19.78 -4.96
N GLN A 122 -0.59 -20.88 -5.30
CA GLN A 122 0.56 -21.37 -4.57
C GLN A 122 1.70 -20.34 -4.57
N SER A 123 2.28 -20.12 -3.41
CA SER A 123 3.54 -19.39 -3.18
C SER A 123 4.67 -20.37 -2.86
N ASP A 124 5.88 -19.87 -2.69
CA ASP A 124 7.06 -20.68 -2.27
C ASP A 124 6.83 -21.43 -0.93
N HIS A 125 5.88 -20.98 -0.11
CA HIS A 125 5.60 -21.49 1.24
C HIS A 125 4.26 -22.22 1.35
N GLY A 126 3.55 -22.45 0.25
CA GLY A 126 2.24 -23.10 0.22
C GLY A 126 1.13 -22.19 -0.28
N HIS A 127 -0.12 -22.64 -0.13
CA HIS A 127 -1.30 -21.87 -0.47
C HIS A 127 -1.72 -20.99 0.71
N PRO A 128 -1.89 -19.66 0.54
CA PRO A 128 -2.60 -18.83 1.50
C PRO A 128 -4.08 -19.24 1.53
N VAL A 129 -4.58 -19.62 2.69
CA VAL A 129 -5.97 -20.04 2.92
C VAL A 129 -6.60 -19.13 3.95
N THR A 130 -7.74 -18.56 3.59
CA THR A 130 -8.62 -17.86 4.54
C THR A 130 -9.89 -18.66 4.72
N ARG A 131 -10.17 -19.08 5.94
CA ARG A 131 -11.35 -19.88 6.32
C ARG A 131 -12.25 -19.05 7.21
N CYS A 132 -13.55 -19.10 6.98
CA CYS A 132 -14.57 -18.52 7.83
C CYS A 132 -15.76 -19.48 7.97
N VAL A 133 -16.18 -19.72 9.22
CA VAL A 133 -17.42 -20.45 9.53
C VAL A 133 -18.49 -19.41 9.85
N ARG A 134 -19.74 -19.68 9.49
CA ARG A 134 -20.89 -18.79 9.74
C ARG A 134 -20.95 -18.36 11.23
N GLY A 135 -20.89 -17.05 11.47
CA GLY A 135 -20.89 -16.48 12.82
C GLY A 135 -19.55 -16.56 13.55
N GLY A 136 -18.51 -17.13 12.94
CA GLY A 136 -17.16 -17.20 13.47
C GLY A 136 -16.25 -16.08 12.95
N SER A 137 -15.06 -16.00 13.52
CA SER A 137 -14.00 -15.10 13.01
C SER A 137 -13.18 -15.81 11.94
N PRO A 138 -12.72 -15.12 10.89
CA PRO A 138 -11.86 -15.69 9.86
C PRO A 138 -10.49 -16.06 10.41
N THR A 139 -9.93 -17.15 9.90
CA THR A 139 -8.56 -17.61 10.17
C THR A 139 -7.73 -17.57 8.90
N HIS A 140 -6.44 -17.26 9.03
CA HIS A 140 -5.50 -17.20 7.92
C HIS A 140 -4.35 -18.15 8.19
N GLU A 141 -4.06 -19.02 7.23
CA GLU A 141 -3.00 -20.00 7.33
C GLU A 141 -2.30 -20.20 5.99
N LEU A 142 -1.02 -20.53 6.04
CA LEU A 142 -0.29 -21.05 4.88
C LEU A 142 -0.34 -22.58 4.96
N GLN A 143 -0.97 -23.20 3.97
CA GLN A 143 -1.18 -24.65 3.96
C GLN A 143 -0.56 -25.29 2.71
N HIS A 144 0.09 -26.43 2.90
CA HIS A 144 0.50 -27.30 1.80
C HIS A 144 -0.68 -28.22 1.46
N LEU A 145 -1.52 -27.76 0.53
CA LEU A 145 -2.72 -28.49 0.12
C LEU A 145 -2.39 -29.41 -1.06
N ASP A 146 -2.86 -30.65 -0.96
CA ASP A 146 -3.02 -31.50 -2.13
C ASP A 146 -4.35 -31.13 -2.81
N VAL A 147 -4.24 -30.27 -3.81
CA VAL A 147 -5.41 -29.68 -4.51
C VAL A 147 -6.22 -30.70 -5.29
N GLU A 148 -5.66 -31.88 -5.59
CA GLU A 148 -6.35 -32.96 -6.30
C GLU A 148 -7.31 -33.75 -5.38
N GLN A 149 -7.20 -33.60 -4.06
CA GLN A 149 -8.13 -34.21 -3.11
C GLN A 149 -9.54 -33.62 -3.13
N VAL A 150 -9.71 -32.41 -3.66
CA VAL A 150 -11.02 -31.79 -3.85
C VAL A 150 -11.27 -31.60 -5.33
N ILE A 151 -12.25 -32.38 -5.85
CA ILE A 151 -12.61 -32.35 -7.27
C ILE A 151 -12.92 -30.91 -7.71
N GLY A 152 -12.24 -30.43 -8.75
CA GLY A 152 -12.40 -29.10 -9.31
C GLY A 152 -11.56 -28.01 -8.67
N LEU A 153 -10.85 -28.27 -7.56
CA LEU A 153 -10.01 -27.25 -6.91
C LEU A 153 -8.77 -26.91 -7.74
N GLY A 154 -8.07 -27.95 -8.23
CA GLY A 154 -6.91 -27.75 -9.12
C GLY A 154 -7.28 -26.99 -10.40
N GLU A 155 -8.43 -27.31 -10.99
CA GLU A 155 -9.00 -26.62 -12.15
C GLU A 155 -9.36 -25.16 -11.82
N ALA A 156 -10.05 -24.94 -10.71
CA ALA A 156 -10.45 -23.59 -10.27
C ALA A 156 -9.25 -22.69 -10.02
N LEU A 157 -8.19 -23.20 -9.39
CA LEU A 157 -6.94 -22.47 -9.18
C LEU A 157 -6.21 -22.14 -10.49
N ARG A 158 -6.45 -22.92 -11.55
CA ARG A 158 -5.96 -22.62 -12.92
C ARG A 158 -6.93 -21.75 -13.74
N GLY A 159 -8.08 -21.38 -13.16
CA GLY A 159 -9.08 -20.52 -13.78
C GLY A 159 -10.05 -21.22 -14.74
N PHE A 160 -10.10 -22.56 -14.71
CA PHE A 160 -11.08 -23.30 -15.50
C PHE A 160 -12.50 -23.18 -14.91
N PRO A 161 -13.54 -23.38 -15.74
CA PRO A 161 -14.92 -23.34 -15.28
C PRO A 161 -15.17 -24.30 -14.10
N PRO A 162 -16.07 -23.94 -13.17
CA PRO A 162 -16.37 -24.76 -12.00
C PRO A 162 -17.03 -26.09 -12.38
N VAL A 163 -16.74 -27.12 -11.63
CA VAL A 163 -17.42 -28.42 -11.68
C VAL A 163 -18.75 -28.28 -10.93
N PRO A 164 -19.88 -28.78 -11.46
CA PRO A 164 -21.17 -28.82 -10.76
C PRO A 164 -21.05 -29.51 -9.38
N SER A 165 -21.66 -28.95 -8.33
CA SER A 165 -21.57 -29.50 -6.96
C SER A 165 -22.04 -30.94 -6.86
N ARG A 166 -23.02 -31.34 -7.65
CA ARG A 166 -23.56 -32.73 -7.72
C ARG A 166 -22.53 -33.78 -8.16
N TRP A 167 -21.38 -33.36 -8.70
CA TRP A 167 -20.27 -34.24 -9.11
C TRP A 167 -19.16 -34.34 -8.06
N ILE A 168 -19.23 -33.51 -7.02
CA ILE A 168 -18.27 -33.52 -5.92
C ILE A 168 -18.88 -34.42 -4.81
N ASP A 169 -18.20 -35.53 -4.52
CA ASP A 169 -18.64 -36.42 -3.43
C ASP A 169 -18.21 -35.79 -2.07
N PRO A 170 -19.18 -35.38 -1.23
CA PRO A 170 -18.85 -34.83 0.07
C PRO A 170 -18.19 -35.83 1.02
N ALA A 171 -18.47 -37.14 0.85
CA ALA A 171 -17.86 -38.20 1.67
C ALA A 171 -16.36 -38.39 1.38
N ALA A 172 -15.89 -37.95 0.20
CA ALA A 172 -14.48 -37.97 -0.17
C ALA A 172 -13.75 -36.68 0.21
N ALA A 173 -14.40 -35.75 0.94
CA ALA A 173 -13.77 -34.50 1.37
C ALA A 173 -12.58 -34.78 2.30
N PRO A 174 -11.42 -34.12 2.10
CA PRO A 174 -10.25 -34.31 2.94
C PRO A 174 -10.47 -33.74 4.35
N ASP A 175 -9.72 -34.24 5.34
CA ASP A 175 -9.85 -33.84 6.75
C ASP A 175 -9.62 -32.34 6.98
N TRP A 176 -8.84 -31.68 6.10
CA TRP A 176 -8.59 -30.25 6.20
C TRP A 176 -9.76 -29.37 5.75
N LEU A 177 -10.72 -29.90 4.99
CA LEU A 177 -11.82 -29.11 4.47
C LEU A 177 -12.88 -28.87 5.54
N ALA A 178 -13.68 -29.86 5.86
CA ALA A 178 -14.73 -29.79 6.88
C ALA A 178 -15.24 -31.20 7.23
N LYS A 179 -15.89 -31.34 8.39
CA LYS A 179 -16.62 -32.57 8.78
C LYS A 179 -18.12 -32.35 8.56
N ASP A 180 -18.84 -33.49 8.40
CA ASP A 180 -20.30 -33.52 8.26
C ASP A 180 -20.81 -32.68 7.07
N VAL A 181 -20.12 -32.81 5.93
CA VAL A 181 -20.43 -32.06 4.71
C VAL A 181 -21.55 -32.74 3.94
N VAL A 182 -22.55 -31.94 3.52
CA VAL A 182 -23.66 -32.40 2.65
C VAL A 182 -23.43 -31.94 1.22
N SER A 183 -22.85 -30.75 1.00
CA SER A 183 -22.60 -30.22 -0.34
C SER A 183 -21.40 -29.29 -0.37
N ILE A 184 -20.64 -29.35 -1.46
CA ILE A 184 -19.45 -28.52 -1.72
C ILE A 184 -19.62 -27.84 -3.07
N VAL A 185 -19.34 -26.53 -3.12
CA VAL A 185 -19.19 -25.76 -4.35
C VAL A 185 -17.75 -25.26 -4.42
N VAL A 186 -17.07 -25.55 -5.54
CA VAL A 186 -15.75 -25.03 -5.85
C VAL A 186 -15.88 -24.11 -7.07
N THR A 187 -15.49 -22.86 -6.95
CA THR A 187 -15.57 -21.88 -8.03
C THR A 187 -14.28 -21.08 -8.15
N PRO A 188 -13.79 -20.83 -9.37
CA PRO A 188 -12.60 -20.01 -9.57
C PRO A 188 -12.86 -18.55 -9.17
N LEU A 189 -11.83 -17.90 -8.66
CA LEU A 189 -11.74 -16.46 -8.49
C LEU A 189 -10.94 -15.90 -9.69
N PRO A 190 -11.62 -15.41 -10.75
CA PRO A 190 -10.93 -14.98 -11.95
C PRO A 190 -10.10 -13.72 -11.66
N GLY A 191 -8.96 -13.59 -12.37
CA GLY A 191 -8.07 -12.46 -12.26
C GLY A 191 -7.69 -11.88 -13.62
N HIS A 192 -6.93 -10.80 -13.63
CA HIS A 192 -6.38 -10.19 -14.85
C HIS A 192 -5.15 -10.98 -15.33
N GLY A 193 -5.37 -11.89 -16.27
CA GLY A 193 -4.31 -12.72 -16.86
C GLY A 193 -3.91 -13.95 -16.05
N VAL A 194 -4.03 -13.90 -14.72
CA VAL A 194 -3.77 -15.03 -13.82
C VAL A 194 -4.93 -15.14 -12.84
N PRO A 195 -5.43 -16.35 -12.52
CA PRO A 195 -6.47 -16.54 -11.52
C PRO A 195 -6.07 -15.96 -10.15
N ALA A 196 -7.01 -15.32 -9.47
CA ALA A 196 -6.78 -14.79 -8.12
C ALA A 196 -6.88 -15.90 -7.04
N GLY A 197 -7.39 -17.08 -7.41
CA GLY A 197 -7.53 -18.21 -6.51
C GLY A 197 -8.79 -19.02 -6.76
N ALA A 198 -9.28 -19.69 -5.71
CA ALA A 198 -10.53 -20.44 -5.69
C ALA A 198 -11.34 -20.12 -4.43
N LEU A 199 -12.66 -20.17 -4.55
CA LEU A 199 -13.61 -20.11 -3.44
C LEU A 199 -14.25 -21.48 -3.28
N ILE A 200 -14.19 -22.04 -2.06
CA ILE A 200 -14.91 -23.24 -1.66
C ILE A 200 -16.02 -22.83 -0.71
N LEU A 201 -17.24 -23.31 -0.98
CA LEU A 201 -18.41 -23.15 -0.12
C LEU A 201 -18.86 -24.52 0.37
N VAL A 202 -19.14 -24.62 1.65
CA VAL A 202 -19.54 -25.87 2.31
C VAL A 202 -20.87 -25.70 3.00
N ARG A 203 -21.79 -26.66 2.80
CA ARG A 203 -23.06 -26.78 3.53
C ARG A 203 -23.18 -28.10 4.26
N ARG A 204 -23.88 -28.07 5.42
CA ARG A 204 -24.07 -29.20 6.31
C ARG A 204 -25.54 -29.65 6.44
N ASP A 205 -26.47 -28.88 5.88
CA ASP A 205 -27.91 -29.12 6.01
C ASP A 205 -28.58 -29.57 4.69
N GLN A 206 -28.25 -28.94 3.58
CA GLN A 206 -28.90 -29.19 2.29
C GLN A 206 -27.94 -28.92 1.10
N PRO A 207 -28.18 -29.56 -0.07
CA PRO A 207 -27.40 -29.31 -1.26
C PRO A 207 -27.65 -27.92 -1.83
N PHE A 208 -26.67 -27.39 -2.56
CA PHE A 208 -26.81 -26.17 -3.32
C PHE A 208 -27.73 -26.36 -4.53
N SER A 209 -28.64 -25.40 -4.76
CA SER A 209 -29.42 -25.35 -5.99
C SER A 209 -28.62 -24.79 -7.16
N GLU A 210 -29.08 -24.99 -8.40
CA GLU A 210 -28.43 -24.45 -9.59
C GLU A 210 -28.37 -22.91 -9.57
N ASP A 211 -29.39 -22.23 -9.03
CA ASP A 211 -29.45 -20.78 -8.89
C ASP A 211 -28.46 -20.26 -7.85
N GLU A 212 -28.27 -20.97 -6.75
CA GLU A 212 -27.29 -20.64 -5.73
C GLU A 212 -25.85 -20.83 -6.24
N GLU A 213 -25.60 -21.91 -6.99
CA GLU A 213 -24.31 -22.09 -7.67
C GLU A 213 -24.04 -20.97 -8.68
N ALA A 214 -25.06 -20.55 -9.45
CA ALA A 214 -24.94 -19.44 -10.40
C ALA A 214 -24.61 -18.12 -9.67
N PHE A 215 -25.24 -17.88 -8.53
CA PHE A 215 -24.97 -16.72 -7.71
C PHE A 215 -23.57 -16.78 -7.06
N ALA A 216 -23.14 -17.96 -6.58
CA ALA A 216 -21.78 -18.17 -6.07
C ALA A 216 -20.72 -17.86 -7.14
N ARG A 217 -20.96 -18.25 -8.40
CA ARG A 217 -20.08 -17.89 -9.53
C ARG A 217 -20.00 -16.39 -9.76
N LEU A 218 -21.16 -15.70 -9.72
CA LEU A 218 -21.20 -14.23 -9.87
C LEU A 218 -20.46 -13.52 -8.73
N PHE A 219 -20.68 -13.98 -7.49
CA PHE A 219 -19.98 -13.51 -6.30
C PHE A 219 -18.46 -13.70 -6.46
N ALA A 220 -18.03 -14.93 -6.80
CA ALA A 220 -16.61 -15.26 -7.00
C ALA A 220 -15.96 -14.45 -8.13
N SER A 221 -16.70 -14.19 -9.22
CA SER A 221 -16.21 -13.35 -10.31
C SER A 221 -15.86 -11.93 -9.85
N ARG A 222 -16.73 -11.30 -9.04
CA ARG A 222 -16.46 -9.97 -8.49
C ARG A 222 -15.34 -9.98 -7.46
N ALA A 223 -15.31 -10.98 -6.60
CA ALA A 223 -14.26 -11.17 -5.61
C ALA A 223 -12.89 -11.34 -6.27
N GLY A 224 -12.81 -12.17 -7.31
CA GLY A 224 -11.58 -12.45 -8.05
C GLY A 224 -10.99 -11.21 -8.70
N VAL A 225 -11.81 -10.36 -9.32
CA VAL A 225 -11.35 -9.09 -9.91
C VAL A 225 -10.72 -8.18 -8.86
N ALA A 226 -11.37 -8.03 -7.70
CA ALA A 226 -10.85 -7.19 -6.62
C ALA A 226 -9.56 -7.76 -6.00
N MET A 227 -9.52 -9.07 -5.75
CA MET A 227 -8.32 -9.76 -5.24
C MET A 227 -7.16 -9.68 -6.22
N SER A 228 -7.43 -9.85 -7.52
CA SER A 228 -6.41 -9.71 -8.57
C SER A 228 -5.83 -8.30 -8.60
N ALA A 229 -6.68 -7.27 -8.51
CA ALA A 229 -6.23 -5.88 -8.46
C ALA A 229 -5.33 -5.62 -7.23
N ALA A 230 -5.73 -6.10 -6.05
CA ALA A 230 -4.94 -5.98 -4.83
C ALA A 230 -3.59 -6.74 -4.94
N GLY A 231 -3.59 -7.94 -5.53
CA GLY A 231 -2.38 -8.73 -5.77
C GLY A 231 -1.40 -8.04 -6.72
N LEU A 232 -1.89 -7.51 -7.84
CA LEU A 232 -1.08 -6.76 -8.81
C LEU A 232 -0.48 -5.50 -8.18
N PHE A 233 -1.26 -4.76 -7.39
CA PHE A 233 -0.78 -3.58 -6.69
C PHE A 233 0.35 -3.93 -5.69
N THR A 234 0.16 -4.99 -4.90
CA THR A 234 1.19 -5.46 -3.96
C THR A 234 2.45 -5.92 -4.70
N GLN A 235 2.30 -6.67 -5.79
CA GLN A 235 3.43 -7.11 -6.60
C GLN A 235 4.18 -5.94 -7.21
N GLN A 236 3.48 -4.95 -7.75
CA GLN A 236 4.08 -3.73 -8.27
C GLN A 236 4.83 -2.96 -7.18
N ALA A 237 4.25 -2.82 -5.99
CA ALA A 237 4.90 -2.16 -4.86
C ALA A 237 6.20 -2.86 -4.45
N VAL A 238 6.20 -4.21 -4.38
CA VAL A 238 7.39 -5.00 -4.06
C VAL A 238 8.47 -4.87 -5.14
N ILE A 239 8.10 -4.91 -6.43
CA ILE A 239 9.05 -4.72 -7.53
C ILE A 239 9.65 -3.32 -7.46
N THR A 240 8.81 -2.29 -7.29
CA THR A 240 9.26 -0.90 -7.18
C THR A 240 10.21 -0.75 -5.99
N GLU A 241 9.88 -1.29 -4.82
CA GLU A 241 10.73 -1.24 -3.64
C GLU A 241 12.08 -1.92 -3.88
N ARG A 242 12.10 -3.09 -4.53
CA ARG A 242 13.35 -3.78 -4.86
C ARG A 242 14.22 -2.99 -5.84
N LEU A 243 13.61 -2.42 -6.89
CA LEU A 243 14.34 -1.64 -7.89
C LEU A 243 14.84 -0.30 -7.34
N THR A 244 14.11 0.32 -6.42
CA THR A 244 14.49 1.63 -5.85
C THR A 244 15.40 1.51 -4.64
N ARG A 245 15.49 0.35 -3.99
CA ARG A 245 16.32 0.16 -2.79
C ARG A 245 17.79 0.51 -3.02
N ASP A 246 18.35 0.10 -4.16
CA ASP A 246 19.76 0.35 -4.51
C ASP A 246 20.00 1.81 -4.95
N LEU A 247 18.94 2.54 -5.23
CA LEU A 247 19.00 3.97 -5.59
C LEU A 247 18.95 4.88 -4.36
N LEU A 248 18.44 4.40 -3.23
CA LEU A 248 18.40 5.16 -1.98
C LEU A 248 19.82 5.36 -1.42
N PRO A 249 20.08 6.50 -0.74
CA PRO A 249 21.32 6.69 -0.01
C PRO A 249 21.55 5.58 1.03
N PRO A 250 22.79 5.19 1.29
CA PRO A 250 23.11 4.13 2.23
C PRO A 250 22.79 4.53 3.68
N VAL A 251 22.50 3.51 4.51
CA VAL A 251 22.46 3.72 5.96
C VAL A 251 23.92 3.90 6.43
N LEU A 252 24.24 5.08 6.95
CA LEU A 252 25.58 5.39 7.40
C LEU A 252 25.93 4.59 8.64
N ARG A 253 27.16 4.01 8.63
CA ARG A 253 27.71 3.24 9.74
C ARG A 253 28.43 4.18 10.71
N ARG A 254 28.57 3.74 11.93
CA ARG A 254 29.39 4.42 12.93
C ARG A 254 30.85 3.98 12.76
N TYR A 255 31.77 4.94 12.72
CA TYR A 255 33.21 4.73 12.68
C TYR A 255 33.81 5.14 14.02
N ASP A 256 34.87 4.46 14.46
CA ASP A 256 35.42 4.69 15.81
C ASP A 256 35.85 6.13 16.10
N ARG A 257 36.35 6.82 15.05
CA ARG A 257 36.88 8.18 15.18
C ARG A 257 36.09 9.25 14.45
N VAL A 258 35.02 8.87 13.73
CA VAL A 258 34.20 9.77 12.91
C VAL A 258 32.72 9.51 13.18
N GLU A 259 31.96 10.51 13.57
CA GLU A 259 30.51 10.40 13.61
C GLU A 259 29.93 10.86 12.27
N LEU A 260 29.20 9.99 11.60
CA LEU A 260 28.47 10.29 10.38
C LEU A 260 26.98 10.13 10.60
N ALA A 261 26.21 11.05 10.06
CA ALA A 261 24.75 10.92 9.97
C ALA A 261 24.28 11.50 8.65
N GLY A 262 23.19 10.95 8.10
CA GLY A 262 22.56 11.44 6.89
C GLY A 262 21.05 11.27 6.95
N ARG A 263 20.31 12.14 6.28
CA ARG A 263 18.87 12.04 6.03
C ARG A 263 18.60 12.39 4.58
N TYR A 264 17.62 11.68 4.05
CA TYR A 264 17.13 11.88 2.71
C TYR A 264 15.60 11.92 2.73
N ARG A 265 15.00 12.81 1.95
CA ARG A 265 13.56 12.89 1.73
C ARG A 265 13.30 13.22 0.27
N ALA A 266 12.55 12.37 -0.42
CA ALA A 266 12.13 12.62 -1.79
C ALA A 266 11.07 13.75 -1.87
N ALA A 267 11.00 14.43 -3.02
CA ALA A 267 10.13 15.58 -3.29
C ALA A 267 8.64 15.33 -3.09
N ALA A 268 8.16 14.10 -3.34
CA ALA A 268 6.76 13.73 -3.16
C ALA A 268 6.65 12.48 -2.31
N ASP A 269 5.63 12.41 -1.45
CA ASP A 269 5.35 11.22 -0.61
C ASP A 269 5.08 9.95 -1.46
N THR A 270 4.69 10.11 -2.74
CA THR A 270 4.51 9.04 -3.71
C THR A 270 5.80 8.62 -4.41
N GLU A 271 6.84 9.46 -4.39
CA GLU A 271 8.15 9.20 -4.97
C GLU A 271 9.11 8.81 -3.86
N ARG A 272 9.68 7.61 -3.94
CA ARG A 272 10.63 7.10 -2.93
C ARG A 272 12.07 7.49 -3.21
N VAL A 273 12.37 7.98 -4.41
CA VAL A 273 13.72 8.28 -4.91
C VAL A 273 13.70 9.53 -5.78
N GLY A 274 14.80 10.27 -5.79
CA GLY A 274 14.95 11.49 -6.56
C GLY A 274 16.39 11.75 -7.00
N GLY A 275 16.73 13.02 -7.28
CA GLY A 275 18.05 13.46 -7.75
C GLY A 275 19.09 13.56 -6.67
N ASP A 276 18.67 13.91 -5.46
CA ASP A 276 19.56 14.07 -4.32
C ASP A 276 20.16 12.77 -3.83
N PHE A 277 21.42 12.79 -3.47
CA PHE A 277 22.10 11.61 -2.94
C PHE A 277 23.26 11.99 -2.01
N TYR A 278 23.63 11.06 -1.15
CA TYR A 278 24.91 11.01 -0.47
C TYR A 278 25.46 9.60 -0.46
N ASP A 279 26.77 9.49 -0.33
CA ASP A 279 27.45 8.19 -0.19
C ASP A 279 28.72 8.31 0.64
N VAL A 280 29.22 7.19 1.17
CA VAL A 280 30.45 7.10 1.94
C VAL A 280 31.21 5.86 1.50
N HIS A 281 32.48 6.05 1.18
CA HIS A 281 33.39 4.98 0.79
C HIS A 281 34.58 4.93 1.74
N GLU A 282 34.92 3.75 2.18
CA GLU A 282 36.14 3.52 2.98
C GLU A 282 37.37 3.52 2.05
N LEU A 283 38.35 4.31 2.42
CA LEU A 283 39.65 4.38 1.77
C LEU A 283 40.71 3.69 2.64
N PRO A 284 41.94 3.41 2.11
CA PRO A 284 43.05 2.93 2.93
C PRO A 284 43.36 3.91 4.09
N ASP A 285 44.10 3.43 5.09
CA ASP A 285 44.57 4.24 6.23
C ASP A 285 43.46 4.87 7.10
N ASP A 286 42.29 4.18 7.25
CA ASP A 286 41.14 4.61 8.01
C ASP A 286 40.54 5.94 7.53
N GLU A 287 40.76 6.30 6.28
CA GLU A 287 40.18 7.48 5.65
C GLU A 287 38.79 7.16 5.09
N LEU A 288 37.93 8.18 5.05
CA LEU A 288 36.62 8.08 4.44
C LEU A 288 36.48 9.09 3.31
N PHE A 289 35.96 8.63 2.18
CA PHE A 289 35.49 9.53 1.13
C PHE A 289 33.99 9.72 1.28
N VAL A 290 33.58 10.95 1.41
CA VAL A 290 32.17 11.36 1.53
C VAL A 290 31.77 12.13 0.29
N VAL A 291 30.54 11.94 -0.16
CA VAL A 291 29.97 12.66 -1.29
C VAL A 291 28.53 13.01 -0.99
N LEU A 292 28.11 14.20 -1.39
CA LEU A 292 26.72 14.63 -1.44
C LEU A 292 26.51 15.42 -2.73
N GLY A 293 25.40 15.23 -3.41
CA GLY A 293 25.11 15.89 -4.67
C GLY A 293 23.63 15.82 -5.05
N ASP A 294 23.32 16.57 -6.08
CA ASP A 294 22.00 16.61 -6.71
C ASP A 294 22.13 16.42 -8.22
N VAL A 295 21.31 15.54 -8.77
CA VAL A 295 21.16 15.28 -10.20
C VAL A 295 19.97 16.06 -10.73
N CYS A 296 20.19 16.95 -11.68
CA CYS A 296 19.11 17.74 -12.28
C CYS A 296 17.96 16.87 -12.79
N GLY A 297 16.72 17.24 -12.45
CA GLY A 297 15.49 16.51 -12.82
C GLY A 297 14.80 15.94 -11.59
N LYS A 298 13.62 15.32 -11.80
CA LYS A 298 12.79 14.76 -10.73
C LYS A 298 12.39 13.32 -11.02
N GLY A 299 12.09 12.59 -9.94
CA GLY A 299 11.53 11.25 -10.02
C GLY A 299 12.53 10.15 -10.41
N LEU A 300 11.99 9.06 -10.98
CA LEU A 300 12.77 7.85 -11.25
C LEU A 300 13.94 8.07 -12.22
N ASP A 301 13.80 8.96 -13.17
CA ASP A 301 14.84 9.24 -14.17
C ASP A 301 16.09 9.87 -13.56
N SER A 302 15.92 10.83 -12.62
CA SER A 302 17.04 11.41 -11.89
C SER A 302 17.67 10.39 -10.94
N ALA A 303 16.86 9.57 -10.27
CA ALA A 303 17.34 8.49 -9.41
C ALA A 303 18.18 7.44 -10.15
N VAL A 304 17.80 7.05 -11.36
CA VAL A 304 18.62 6.16 -12.20
C VAL A 304 19.98 6.78 -12.51
N GLN A 305 20.00 8.09 -12.78
CA GLN A 305 21.26 8.81 -13.03
C GLN A 305 22.10 8.92 -11.75
N THR A 306 21.47 9.16 -10.61
CA THR A 306 22.12 9.10 -9.27
C THR A 306 22.83 7.76 -9.06
N GLY A 307 22.17 6.62 -9.38
CA GLY A 307 22.79 5.31 -9.30
C GLY A 307 24.03 5.16 -10.19
N LYS A 308 23.99 5.71 -11.43
CA LYS A 308 25.14 5.72 -12.34
C LYS A 308 26.28 6.59 -11.80
N VAL A 309 25.97 7.78 -11.28
CA VAL A 309 26.96 8.68 -10.67
C VAL A 309 27.67 8.00 -9.50
N ARG A 310 26.91 7.40 -8.58
CA ARG A 310 27.47 6.69 -7.42
C ARG A 310 28.36 5.52 -7.84
N THR A 311 27.90 4.70 -8.80
CA THR A 311 28.70 3.59 -9.32
C THR A 311 29.98 4.07 -10.02
N THR A 312 29.89 5.16 -10.80
CA THR A 312 31.05 5.74 -11.47
C THR A 312 32.05 6.30 -10.45
N LEU A 313 31.59 7.03 -9.43
CA LEU A 313 32.43 7.52 -8.35
C LEU A 313 33.14 6.37 -7.62
N HIS A 314 32.41 5.32 -7.25
CA HIS A 314 32.98 4.16 -6.60
C HIS A 314 34.11 3.53 -7.44
N ALA A 315 33.91 3.38 -8.75
CA ALA A 315 34.94 2.86 -9.65
C ALA A 315 36.16 3.80 -9.78
N LEU A 316 35.93 5.12 -9.86
CA LEU A 316 37.01 6.09 -9.97
C LEU A 316 37.87 6.14 -8.71
N LEU A 317 37.30 6.02 -7.53
CA LEU A 317 38.02 6.02 -6.25
C LEU A 317 38.99 4.85 -6.08
N GLN A 318 38.83 3.78 -6.88
CA GLN A 318 39.79 2.66 -6.87
C GLN A 318 41.11 2.98 -7.62
N VAL A 319 41.14 4.04 -8.44
CA VAL A 319 42.24 4.32 -9.37
C VAL A 319 42.70 5.79 -9.35
N VAL A 320 41.98 6.66 -8.66
CA VAL A 320 42.26 8.11 -8.63
C VAL A 320 42.17 8.64 -7.19
N ASP A 321 43.24 9.23 -6.69
CA ASP A 321 43.35 9.75 -5.31
C ASP A 321 43.04 11.26 -5.19
N ASP A 322 42.97 11.97 -6.31
CA ASP A 322 42.81 13.42 -6.37
C ASP A 322 41.39 13.84 -6.72
N HIS A 323 40.75 14.70 -5.91
CA HIS A 323 39.37 15.13 -6.08
C HIS A 323 39.10 15.83 -7.42
N ASP A 324 40.00 16.70 -7.87
CA ASP A 324 39.85 17.40 -9.16
C ASP A 324 39.86 16.40 -10.31
N ARG A 325 40.77 15.42 -10.26
CA ARG A 325 40.79 14.33 -11.25
C ARG A 325 39.57 13.45 -11.21
N VAL A 326 39.05 13.11 -10.04
CA VAL A 326 37.80 12.35 -9.88
C VAL A 326 36.64 13.12 -10.51
N LEU A 327 36.48 14.40 -10.21
CA LEU A 327 35.40 15.24 -10.76
C LEU A 327 35.53 15.45 -12.28
N ARG A 328 36.76 15.64 -12.81
CA ARG A 328 37.00 15.72 -14.27
C ARG A 328 36.66 14.39 -14.96
N ALA A 329 37.04 13.27 -14.41
CA ALA A 329 36.73 11.95 -14.97
C ALA A 329 35.21 11.69 -14.94
N LEU A 330 34.52 12.05 -13.84
CA LEU A 330 33.07 12.00 -13.75
C LEU A 330 32.39 12.91 -14.79
N ASN A 331 32.91 14.14 -14.95
CA ASN A 331 32.41 15.07 -15.99
C ASN A 331 32.48 14.45 -17.40
N GLN A 332 33.59 13.85 -17.75
CA GLN A 332 33.75 13.19 -19.06
C GLN A 332 32.79 12.00 -19.23
N ALA A 333 32.61 11.20 -18.16
CA ALA A 333 31.67 10.09 -18.18
C ALA A 333 30.21 10.55 -18.42
N LEU A 334 29.78 11.62 -17.77
CA LEU A 334 28.44 12.20 -17.96
C LEU A 334 28.24 12.81 -19.35
N LEU A 335 29.21 13.57 -19.86
CA LEU A 335 29.15 14.18 -21.20
C LEU A 335 29.02 13.15 -22.33
N THR A 336 29.55 11.94 -22.12
CA THR A 336 29.47 10.85 -23.12
C THR A 336 28.16 10.07 -23.04
N THR A 337 27.47 10.09 -21.91
CA THR A 337 26.29 9.24 -21.66
C THR A 337 24.99 9.98 -21.95
N ASP A 338 24.82 11.20 -21.40
CA ASP A 338 23.60 12.00 -21.58
C ASP A 338 23.93 13.51 -21.40
N ARG A 339 23.99 14.23 -22.49
CA ARG A 339 24.32 15.66 -22.48
C ARG A 339 23.22 16.57 -21.93
N SER A 340 22.04 16.03 -21.65
CA SER A 340 20.90 16.81 -21.13
C SER A 340 20.91 16.92 -19.62
N ARG A 341 21.77 16.18 -18.95
CA ARG A 341 21.75 16.06 -17.47
C ARG A 341 23.10 16.43 -16.86
N PHE A 342 23.03 17.26 -15.85
CA PHE A 342 24.17 17.70 -15.08
C PHE A 342 23.94 17.41 -13.60
N ILE A 343 24.99 17.51 -12.83
CA ILE A 343 24.93 17.34 -11.38
C ILE A 343 25.64 18.48 -10.68
N THR A 344 25.18 18.81 -9.50
CA THR A 344 25.94 19.51 -8.49
C THR A 344 26.49 18.49 -7.51
N VAL A 345 27.73 18.62 -7.10
CA VAL A 345 28.35 17.64 -6.20
C VAL A 345 29.42 18.27 -5.33
N VAL A 346 29.47 17.86 -4.07
CA VAL A 346 30.58 18.10 -3.19
C VAL A 346 31.17 16.78 -2.75
N VAL A 347 32.48 16.66 -2.85
CA VAL A 347 33.25 15.49 -2.41
C VAL A 347 34.18 15.89 -1.28
N GLY A 348 34.44 14.97 -0.38
CA GLY A 348 35.34 15.21 0.74
C GLY A 348 36.10 13.97 1.17
N THR A 349 37.40 14.13 1.52
CA THR A 349 38.16 13.10 2.24
C THR A 349 38.23 13.48 3.70
N VAL A 350 37.88 12.54 4.56
CA VAL A 350 37.91 12.67 6.02
C VAL A 350 39.04 11.81 6.55
N ARG A 351 40.02 12.46 7.16
CA ARG A 351 41.18 11.80 7.76
C ARG A 351 41.20 12.05 9.26
N PRO A 352 41.15 11.01 10.10
CA PRO A 352 41.35 11.15 11.54
C PRO A 352 42.78 11.63 11.84
N VAL A 353 42.88 12.69 12.69
CA VAL A 353 44.15 13.21 13.22
C VAL A 353 44.15 13.10 14.76
N ASP A 354 45.27 13.42 15.41
CA ASP A 354 45.41 13.26 16.85
C ASP A 354 44.34 13.93 17.69
N ASP A 355 43.89 15.13 17.28
CA ASP A 355 42.91 15.93 18.01
C ASP A 355 41.76 16.41 17.11
N GLY A 356 41.15 15.46 16.38
CA GLY A 356 39.98 15.76 15.55
C GLY A 356 40.01 15.09 14.18
N LEU A 357 39.48 15.82 13.17
CA LEU A 357 39.38 15.33 11.79
C LEU A 357 39.94 16.39 10.84
N ARG A 358 40.74 15.96 9.88
CA ARG A 358 41.10 16.80 8.72
C ARG A 358 40.16 16.47 7.57
N LEU A 359 39.48 17.48 7.05
CA LEU A 359 38.60 17.37 5.89
C LEU A 359 39.24 18.11 4.71
N THR A 360 39.35 17.41 3.59
CA THR A 360 39.66 18.02 2.29
C THR A 360 38.37 18.03 1.47
N LEU A 361 37.83 19.21 1.15
CA LEU A 361 36.52 19.37 0.51
C LEU A 361 36.69 19.99 -0.88
N THR A 362 36.01 19.46 -1.89
CA THR A 362 36.06 19.98 -3.28
C THR A 362 34.64 20.02 -3.85
N SER A 363 34.23 21.13 -4.47
CA SER A 363 32.89 21.30 -5.05
C SER A 363 32.92 21.33 -6.58
N GLY A 364 31.96 20.65 -7.16
CA GLY A 364 31.54 20.72 -8.56
C GLY A 364 30.16 21.40 -8.68
N GLY A 365 30.11 22.72 -8.40
CA GLY A 365 28.89 23.54 -8.54
C GLY A 365 27.86 23.40 -7.40
N HIS A 366 28.20 22.71 -6.33
CA HIS A 366 27.30 22.45 -5.19
C HIS A 366 27.42 23.56 -4.12
N PRO A 367 26.35 23.83 -3.33
CA PRO A 367 26.43 24.75 -2.19
C PRO A 367 27.61 24.43 -1.26
N PRO A 368 28.32 25.43 -0.73
CA PRO A 368 29.47 25.19 0.12
C PRO A 368 29.05 24.56 1.45
N PRO A 369 29.72 23.48 1.92
CA PRO A 369 29.48 22.91 3.23
C PRO A 369 29.61 23.94 4.36
N LEU A 370 28.80 23.78 5.41
CA LEU A 370 28.84 24.65 6.58
C LEU A 370 29.59 23.95 7.72
N ILE A 371 30.59 24.65 8.25
CA ILE A 371 31.36 24.20 9.40
C ILE A 371 30.74 24.76 10.67
N VAL A 372 30.21 23.90 11.50
CA VAL A 372 29.58 24.25 12.78
C VAL A 372 30.61 23.95 13.89
N ARG A 373 31.17 24.99 14.48
CA ARG A 373 32.12 24.85 15.56
C ARG A 373 31.44 24.50 16.87
N ALA A 374 32.15 23.84 17.76
CA ALA A 374 31.62 23.44 19.07
C ALA A 374 31.10 24.62 19.91
N ASN A 375 31.60 25.82 19.65
CA ASN A 375 31.21 27.08 20.31
C ASN A 375 30.02 27.78 19.63
N GLY A 376 29.43 27.21 18.57
CA GLY A 376 28.30 27.78 17.84
C GLY A 376 28.68 28.73 16.68
N LEU A 377 29.97 28.97 16.40
CA LEU A 377 30.37 29.70 15.20
C LEU A 377 30.07 28.85 13.95
N VAL A 378 29.45 29.45 12.92
CA VAL A 378 29.14 28.83 11.66
C VAL A 378 29.87 29.50 10.50
N GLU A 379 30.72 28.76 9.80
CA GLU A 379 31.52 29.19 8.68
C GLU A 379 31.20 28.40 7.42
N ALA A 380 31.30 28.99 6.23
CA ALA A 380 31.24 28.25 4.98
C ALA A 380 32.63 27.77 4.57
N ALA A 381 32.73 26.53 4.10
CA ALA A 381 33.92 26.04 3.43
C ALA A 381 34.17 26.87 2.16
N LYS A 382 35.46 27.13 1.83
CA LYS A 382 35.86 27.97 0.70
C LYS A 382 35.92 27.17 -0.60
N THR A 383 34.91 26.32 -0.82
CA THR A 383 34.78 25.48 -2.02
C THR A 383 33.96 26.20 -3.08
N ARG A 384 34.39 26.08 -4.34
CA ARG A 384 33.67 26.57 -5.52
C ARG A 384 33.95 25.62 -6.70
N GLY A 385 33.08 25.61 -7.68
CA GLY A 385 33.31 24.81 -8.87
C GLY A 385 32.25 24.99 -9.93
N THR A 386 32.53 24.45 -11.11
CA THR A 386 31.59 24.37 -12.22
C THR A 386 30.70 23.14 -12.06
N LEU A 387 29.44 23.23 -12.47
CA LEU A 387 28.52 22.07 -12.59
C LEU A 387 29.18 20.96 -13.41
N VAL A 388 28.97 19.71 -12.99
CA VAL A 388 29.56 18.53 -13.63
C VAL A 388 28.58 17.96 -14.65
N GLY A 389 29.04 17.69 -15.88
CA GLY A 389 28.23 17.12 -16.97
C GLY A 389 27.69 18.12 -18.00
N ILE A 390 28.03 19.45 -17.88
CA ILE A 390 27.60 20.47 -18.84
C ILE A 390 28.72 20.90 -19.79
N LEU A 391 29.86 21.28 -19.22
CA LEU A 391 30.98 21.85 -19.97
C LEU A 391 32.07 20.82 -20.20
N PRO A 392 32.78 20.85 -21.33
CA PRO A 392 33.91 19.97 -21.58
C PRO A 392 35.01 20.07 -20.53
N GLU A 393 35.25 21.28 -20.02
CA GLU A 393 36.20 21.54 -18.97
C GLU A 393 35.49 22.15 -17.74
N ILE A 394 35.85 21.65 -16.56
CA ILE A 394 35.33 22.12 -15.28
C ILE A 394 36.47 22.70 -14.45
N THR A 395 36.14 23.66 -13.61
CA THR A 395 37.03 24.21 -12.59
C THR A 395 36.52 23.83 -11.20
N THR A 396 37.44 23.49 -10.30
CA THR A 396 37.12 23.13 -8.92
C THR A 396 38.02 23.89 -7.96
N THR A 397 37.56 24.14 -6.76
CA THR A 397 38.36 24.69 -5.66
C THR A 397 38.25 23.75 -4.46
N THR A 398 39.41 23.40 -3.94
CA THR A 398 39.54 22.57 -2.75
C THR A 398 39.83 23.43 -1.53
N ASP A 399 39.17 23.12 -0.41
CA ASP A 399 39.40 23.70 0.90
C ASP A 399 39.82 22.64 1.90
N GLU A 400 40.77 22.94 2.77
CA GLU A 400 41.16 22.07 3.88
C GLU A 400 40.68 22.65 5.19
N VAL A 401 39.89 21.85 5.92
CA VAL A 401 39.30 22.24 7.20
C VAL A 401 39.72 21.28 8.29
N LEU A 402 40.15 21.81 9.43
CA LEU A 402 40.36 21.03 10.62
C LEU A 402 39.13 21.14 11.54
N LEU A 403 38.52 19.99 11.87
CA LEU A 403 37.46 19.87 12.86
C LEU A 403 38.07 19.44 14.20
N GLY A 404 37.94 20.30 15.23
CA GLY A 404 38.25 19.95 16.61
C GLY A 404 37.14 19.12 17.25
N PRO A 405 37.35 18.57 18.45
CA PRO A 405 36.32 17.76 19.15
C PRO A 405 35.00 18.50 19.34
N GLY A 406 33.90 17.94 18.81
CA GLY A 406 32.59 18.54 18.81
C GLY A 406 32.28 19.51 17.66
N ASP A 407 33.24 19.75 16.76
CA ASP A 407 32.96 20.46 15.50
C ASP A 407 32.30 19.52 14.49
N SER A 408 31.48 20.09 13.63
CA SER A 408 30.78 19.36 12.56
C SER A 408 30.92 20.03 11.22
N CYS A 409 31.00 19.28 10.14
CA CYS A 409 30.82 19.75 8.77
C CYS A 409 29.44 19.25 8.27
N LEU A 410 28.56 20.19 7.89
CA LEU A 410 27.25 19.91 7.32
C LEU A 410 27.29 20.07 5.81
N LEU A 411 27.01 19.00 5.09
CA LEU A 411 26.77 19.00 3.65
C LEU A 411 25.24 18.96 3.45
N TYR A 412 24.72 19.70 2.50
CA TYR A 412 23.27 19.83 2.28
C TYR A 412 22.97 20.21 0.83
N THR A 413 21.86 19.71 0.30
CA THR A 413 21.36 20.10 -1.03
C THR A 413 20.52 21.38 -0.95
N ASP A 414 20.34 22.02 -2.08
CA ASP A 414 19.56 23.25 -2.23
C ASP A 414 18.10 23.08 -1.80
N GLY A 415 17.53 21.88 -1.88
CA GLY A 415 16.19 21.58 -1.38
C GLY A 415 15.94 21.98 0.08
N ILE A 416 16.99 22.16 0.90
CA ILE A 416 16.84 22.75 2.25
C ILE A 416 16.64 24.25 2.19
N ILE A 417 17.49 24.97 1.45
CA ILE A 417 17.46 26.45 1.41
C ILE A 417 16.37 26.99 0.50
N GLU A 418 16.01 26.24 -0.54
CA GLU A 418 14.95 26.57 -1.48
C GLU A 418 13.57 26.04 -1.03
N ALA A 419 13.49 25.42 0.14
CA ALA A 419 12.22 25.00 0.74
C ALA A 419 11.26 26.18 0.86
N VAL A 420 10.16 26.17 0.11
CA VAL A 420 9.14 27.23 0.09
C VAL A 420 8.04 26.94 1.10
N GLY A 421 7.74 27.93 1.95
CA GLY A 421 6.73 27.77 3.00
C GLY A 421 6.70 28.94 3.98
N GLY A 422 6.84 28.62 5.27
CA GLY A 422 6.82 29.59 6.36
C GLY A 422 5.45 30.16 6.69
N PRO A 423 5.36 31.19 7.57
CA PRO A 423 4.09 31.70 8.06
C PRO A 423 3.16 32.29 6.98
N LEU A 424 3.72 32.76 5.87
CA LEU A 424 2.97 33.31 4.73
C LEU A 424 2.77 32.30 3.60
N GLY A 425 3.47 31.15 3.64
CA GLY A 425 3.34 30.06 2.68
C GLY A 425 4.11 30.19 1.37
N ASP A 426 4.85 31.29 1.17
CA ASP A 426 5.54 31.62 -0.08
C ASP A 426 7.01 32.09 0.09
N GLU A 427 7.57 31.95 1.28
CA GLU A 427 8.95 32.31 1.55
C GLU A 427 9.91 31.13 1.43
N GLU A 428 11.08 31.34 0.81
CA GLU A 428 12.16 30.36 0.89
C GLU A 428 12.76 30.33 2.30
N PHE A 429 13.20 29.14 2.73
CA PHE A 429 13.87 28.96 4.01
C PHE A 429 15.15 29.79 4.06
N GLY A 430 15.97 29.68 3.05
CA GLY A 430 17.15 30.48 2.82
C GLY A 430 18.37 30.12 3.69
N GLU A 431 19.55 30.39 3.17
CA GLU A 431 20.83 30.07 3.84
C GLU A 431 21.01 30.77 5.19
N GLU A 432 20.53 32.02 5.31
CA GLU A 432 20.66 32.79 6.54
C GLU A 432 19.90 32.17 7.73
N ARG A 433 18.69 31.62 7.47
CA ARG A 433 17.95 30.93 8.50
C ARG A 433 18.64 29.63 8.89
N LEU A 434 19.17 28.88 7.89
CA LEU A 434 19.96 27.68 8.14
C LEU A 434 21.17 27.99 9.04
N ARG A 435 21.96 28.99 8.71
CA ARG A 435 23.15 29.41 9.51
C ARG A 435 22.77 29.78 10.93
N ARG A 436 21.70 30.56 11.09
CA ARG A 436 21.20 30.97 12.42
C ARG A 436 20.74 29.78 13.26
N ALA A 437 20.04 28.80 12.65
CA ALA A 437 19.65 27.59 13.34
C ALA A 437 20.87 26.76 13.76
N LEU A 438 21.84 26.59 12.88
CA LEU A 438 23.07 25.84 13.13
C LEU A 438 23.94 26.48 14.26
N ALA A 439 23.87 27.78 14.47
CA ALA A 439 24.61 28.45 15.55
C ALA A 439 24.20 27.89 16.95
N SER A 440 22.98 27.41 17.10
CA SER A 440 22.51 26.75 18.33
C SER A 440 22.90 25.28 18.45
N CYS A 441 23.48 24.69 17.40
CA CYS A 441 23.78 23.25 17.30
C CYS A 441 25.26 22.93 17.65
N GLY A 442 26.05 23.89 18.10
CA GLY A 442 27.46 23.69 18.41
C GLY A 442 27.69 22.53 19.38
N GLY A 443 28.49 21.53 18.94
CA GLY A 443 28.81 20.34 19.71
C GLY A 443 27.69 19.30 19.84
N MET A 444 26.65 19.38 19.02
CA MET A 444 25.65 18.30 18.91
C MET A 444 26.26 17.04 18.25
N PRO A 445 25.81 15.83 18.60
CA PRO A 445 26.11 14.63 17.83
C PRO A 445 25.61 14.76 16.38
N ALA A 446 26.29 14.09 15.46
CA ALA A 446 25.95 14.14 14.02
C ALA A 446 24.48 13.84 13.73
N GLU A 447 23.91 12.84 14.37
CA GLU A 447 22.51 12.42 14.20
C GLU A 447 21.52 13.51 14.65
N ALA A 448 21.78 14.13 15.81
CA ALA A 448 20.93 15.20 16.33
C ALA A 448 20.99 16.45 15.44
N LEU A 449 22.16 16.78 14.90
CA LEU A 449 22.34 17.91 13.99
C LEU A 449 21.56 17.70 12.69
N VAL A 450 21.71 16.54 12.06
CA VAL A 450 21.02 16.20 10.81
C VAL A 450 19.51 16.15 11.00
N GLU A 451 19.03 15.54 12.08
CA GLU A 451 17.60 15.48 12.38
C GLU A 451 17.01 16.87 12.62
N HIS A 452 17.74 17.73 13.35
CA HIS A 452 17.31 19.11 13.59
C HIS A 452 17.15 19.90 12.29
N VAL A 453 18.12 19.82 11.38
CA VAL A 453 18.08 20.52 10.08
C VAL A 453 16.95 19.98 9.21
N HIS A 454 16.80 18.65 9.15
CA HIS A 454 15.72 18.00 8.39
C HIS A 454 14.33 18.42 8.91
N MET A 455 14.13 18.43 10.22
CA MET A 455 12.88 18.88 10.84
C MET A 455 12.57 20.35 10.59
N LEU A 456 13.59 21.22 10.57
CA LEU A 456 13.40 22.64 10.26
C LEU A 456 12.88 22.84 8.84
N ALA A 457 13.48 22.17 7.84
CA ALA A 457 13.03 22.23 6.45
C ALA A 457 11.61 21.63 6.31
N ALA A 458 11.36 20.48 6.90
CA ALA A 458 10.05 19.83 6.87
C ALA A 458 8.94 20.67 7.50
N ASN A 459 9.20 21.29 8.64
CA ASN A 459 8.24 22.19 9.30
C ASN A 459 8.01 23.48 8.52
N TRP A 460 9.03 23.98 7.81
CA TRP A 460 8.91 25.17 6.97
C TRP A 460 7.99 24.97 5.79
N VAL A 461 8.13 23.84 5.09
CA VAL A 461 7.28 23.45 3.96
C VAL A 461 5.86 23.11 4.39
N GLY A 462 5.67 22.51 5.57
CA GLY A 462 4.36 22.03 6.03
C GLY A 462 3.78 20.97 5.08
N ALA A 463 2.58 21.24 4.54
CA ALA A 463 1.91 20.36 3.57
C ALA A 463 2.17 20.76 2.10
N GLY A 464 3.06 21.71 1.83
CA GLY A 464 3.39 22.18 0.50
C GLY A 464 4.28 21.22 -0.30
N ALA A 465 4.40 21.47 -1.60
CA ALA A 465 5.36 20.76 -2.45
C ALA A 465 6.79 21.24 -2.12
N HIS A 466 7.73 20.31 -2.12
CA HIS A 466 9.16 20.59 -1.88
C HIS A 466 10.01 19.87 -2.93
N ASP A 467 11.29 20.21 -3.03
CA ASP A 467 12.25 19.43 -3.79
C ASP A 467 12.84 18.30 -2.96
N ASP A 468 13.64 17.43 -3.57
CA ASP A 468 14.39 16.42 -2.83
C ASP A 468 15.26 17.12 -1.76
N ILE A 469 15.47 16.47 -0.64
CA ILE A 469 16.28 16.97 0.46
C ILE A 469 17.29 15.89 0.84
N ALA A 470 18.58 16.22 0.75
CA ALA A 470 19.63 15.41 1.34
C ALA A 470 20.50 16.25 2.26
N VAL A 471 20.82 15.67 3.40
CA VAL A 471 21.71 16.29 4.38
C VAL A 471 22.62 15.26 4.99
N MET A 472 23.89 15.59 5.15
CA MET A 472 24.88 14.74 5.80
C MET A 472 25.78 15.55 6.72
N SER A 473 26.11 15.01 7.88
CA SER A 473 27.05 15.59 8.83
C SER A 473 28.26 14.67 9.05
N VAL A 474 29.43 15.28 9.03
CA VAL A 474 30.69 14.71 9.48
C VAL A 474 31.09 15.42 10.77
N THR A 475 31.13 14.72 11.90
CA THR A 475 31.37 15.29 13.22
C THR A 475 32.60 14.65 13.87
N ALA A 476 33.50 15.49 14.38
CA ALA A 476 34.60 15.05 15.22
C ALA A 476 34.07 14.73 16.63
N PRO A 477 34.17 13.45 17.10
CA PRO A 477 33.58 13.06 18.37
C PRO A 477 34.21 13.83 19.54
N ARG A 478 33.39 14.17 20.52
CA ARG A 478 33.90 14.73 21.78
C ARG A 478 34.73 13.65 22.52
N ARG A 479 35.86 14.05 23.09
CA ARG A 479 36.57 13.13 23.98
C ARG A 479 35.65 12.70 25.11
N ARG A 480 35.42 11.39 25.27
CA ARG A 480 34.79 10.89 26.47
C ARG A 480 35.70 11.29 27.63
N SER A 481 35.20 12.10 28.55
CA SER A 481 35.85 12.26 29.84
C SER A 481 35.94 10.88 30.49
N ALA A 482 37.16 10.44 30.71
CA ALA A 482 37.46 9.18 31.37
C ALA A 482 36.95 9.17 32.81
#